data_2f073a6a75ecb6105a04a5b98a33ba6e
#
_entry.id   2f073a6a75ecb6105a04a5b98a33ba6e
#
_cell.length_a   1.000
_cell.length_b   1.000
_cell.length_c   1.000
_cell.angle_alpha   90.00
_cell.angle_beta   90.00
_cell.angle_gamma   90.00
#
_symmetry.space_group_name_H-M   'P 1'
#
loop_
_entity.id
_entity.type
_entity.pdbx_description
1 polymer ?
#
loop_
_entity_poly.entity_id
_entity_poly.type
_entity_poly.pdbx_seq_one_letter_code
_entity_poly.pdbx_strand_id
1 'polypeptide(L)'
;MKMARMLKCRFVLPAGLLVLCIVQKSFAAQGGSQWLVSPKLLKHANLKISWENKLPIKKTERLEQLFILGNRLYAISNQNYTASLNRENGNMIFGRVVAPDGLPVEGLKLYDDVLISIAGTKVIEIDPQSGDQRKAADVGFSIACPAARNSSYFYLSGADKRLHILRAEDKVQIFEVAVENESMITSVIAEETFVIFATEAGNVVSIMPNMPRRLWQFDAAGGIAGPIVKDGISLFFASKDTNVYRVDIVGLPLRKQLAWKFQTAGVLDKAPRVTQAVVYQYVPGKGVTAIDKGGGKPLWSVPGGADLLAEAKDKAYVITKDRTLVVMDNIKAKKLYSVNFAEVSIYAANIVDSKIYIADERGRIACLQPVE
;
A
#
# COMPACT_ATOMS: atom_id res chain seq x y z
N MET A 1 -60.27 -74.63 -15.10
CA MET A 1 -61.30 -75.37 -14.38
C MET A 1 -61.39 -74.78 -12.95
N LYS A 2 -62.59 -74.38 -12.57
CA LYS A 2 -63.12 -73.94 -11.25
C LYS A 2 -62.56 -72.58 -10.74
N MET A 3 -63.28 -71.46 -10.88
CA MET A 3 -64.48 -70.99 -10.13
C MET A 3 -64.21 -70.96 -8.63
N ALA A 4 -64.26 -69.83 -8.04
CA ALA A 4 -65.26 -68.93 -7.46
C ALA A 4 -64.79 -68.61 -6.00
N ARG A 5 -65.01 -67.58 -5.34
CA ARG A 5 -66.18 -66.74 -5.10
C ARG A 5 -65.75 -65.51 -4.25
N MET A 6 -66.48 -64.43 -4.46
CA MET A 6 -66.49 -63.22 -3.69
C MET A 6 -66.70 -63.42 -2.20
N LEU A 7 -66.12 -62.60 -1.35
CA LEU A 7 -66.80 -62.09 -0.16
C LEU A 7 -66.41 -60.60 0.06
N LYS A 8 -67.44 -59.76 0.07
CA LYS A 8 -67.37 -58.34 0.45
C LYS A 8 -67.36 -58.32 2.00
N CYS A 9 -66.41 -57.54 2.56
CA CYS A 9 -66.61 -57.00 3.91
C CYS A 9 -66.26 -55.52 3.90
N ARG A 10 -67.30 -54.75 4.22
CA ARG A 10 -67.19 -53.31 4.53
C ARG A 10 -66.58 -53.19 5.90
N PHE A 11 -65.59 -52.36 6.06
CA PHE A 11 -65.28 -51.74 7.35
C PHE A 11 -64.99 -50.28 7.23
N VAL A 12 -65.50 -49.56 8.18
CA VAL A 12 -65.62 -48.10 8.34
C VAL A 12 -64.31 -47.47 8.65
N LEU A 13 -64.07 -46.26 8.10
CA LEU A 13 -62.94 -45.33 8.46
C LEU A 13 -63.03 -44.89 9.92
N PRO A 14 -61.86 -44.58 10.53
CA PRO A 14 -61.78 -43.32 11.23
C PRO A 14 -60.69 -42.41 10.67
N ALA A 15 -61.01 -41.12 10.63
CA ALA A 15 -60.20 -40.03 10.25
C ALA A 15 -58.91 -39.93 11.10
N GLY A 16 -57.76 -40.23 10.52
CA GLY A 16 -56.47 -40.01 11.14
C GLY A 16 -55.83 -38.72 10.57
N LEU A 17 -55.68 -37.74 11.42
CA LEU A 17 -55.04 -36.46 11.17
C LEU A 17 -53.59 -36.68 10.67
N LEU A 18 -53.33 -36.37 9.41
CA LEU A 18 -51.98 -36.36 8.86
C LEU A 18 -51.31 -35.02 9.26
N VAL A 19 -50.55 -35.05 10.36
CA VAL A 19 -49.67 -33.92 10.73
C VAL A 19 -48.51 -33.90 9.75
N LEU A 20 -48.61 -33.01 8.78
CA LEU A 20 -47.50 -32.70 7.88
C LEU A 20 -46.44 -31.89 8.64
N CYS A 21 -45.42 -32.57 9.19
CA CYS A 21 -44.24 -31.90 9.70
C CYS A 21 -43.51 -31.27 8.50
N ILE A 22 -43.81 -30.00 8.21
CA ILE A 22 -42.98 -29.17 7.36
C ILE A 22 -41.68 -28.91 8.11
N VAL A 23 -40.67 -29.73 7.85
CA VAL A 23 -39.27 -29.40 8.21
C VAL A 23 -38.88 -28.20 7.37
N GLN A 24 -39.09 -27.01 7.88
CA GLN A 24 -38.45 -25.81 7.37
C GLN A 24 -36.94 -26.01 7.58
N LYS A 25 -36.26 -26.51 6.54
CA LYS A 25 -34.82 -26.32 6.41
C LYS A 25 -34.60 -24.80 6.30
N SER A 26 -34.30 -24.19 7.43
CA SER A 26 -33.66 -22.88 7.43
C SER A 26 -32.34 -23.03 6.68
N PHE A 27 -32.37 -22.71 5.39
CA PHE A 27 -31.17 -22.35 4.68
C PHE A 27 -30.64 -21.09 5.40
N ALA A 28 -29.72 -21.27 6.33
CA ALA A 28 -28.85 -20.21 6.73
C ALA A 28 -28.13 -19.81 5.44
N ALA A 29 -28.60 -18.74 4.82
CA ALA A 29 -27.86 -18.05 3.78
C ALA A 29 -26.48 -17.75 4.38
N GLN A 30 -25.43 -18.38 3.85
CA GLN A 30 -24.07 -17.90 3.99
C GLN A 30 -23.99 -16.57 3.22
N GLY A 31 -24.68 -15.55 3.71
CA GLY A 31 -24.53 -14.18 3.32
C GLY A 31 -23.22 -13.69 3.90
N GLY A 32 -22.17 -13.68 3.09
CA GLY A 32 -20.99 -12.90 3.43
C GLY A 32 -21.44 -11.48 3.83
N SER A 33 -20.81 -10.91 4.86
CA SER A 33 -21.14 -9.56 5.35
C SER A 33 -21.29 -8.60 4.16
N GLN A 34 -22.41 -7.89 4.11
CA GLN A 34 -22.65 -6.86 3.09
C GLN A 34 -21.56 -5.76 3.15
N TRP A 35 -20.98 -5.55 4.31
CA TRP A 35 -20.01 -4.50 4.62
C TRP A 35 -18.61 -5.07 4.89
N LEU A 36 -17.56 -4.37 4.48
CA LEU A 36 -16.20 -4.67 4.94
C LEU A 36 -16.05 -4.48 6.45
N VAL A 37 -16.65 -3.42 6.98
CA VAL A 37 -16.76 -3.17 8.40
C VAL A 37 -18.15 -2.64 8.67
N SER A 38 -18.87 -3.23 9.62
CA SER A 38 -20.26 -2.83 9.88
C SER A 38 -20.33 -1.38 10.37
N PRO A 39 -21.33 -0.58 9.95
CA PRO A 39 -21.53 0.80 10.41
C PRO A 39 -21.61 0.94 11.93
N LYS A 40 -22.13 -0.07 12.62
CA LYS A 40 -22.19 -0.12 14.08
C LYS A 40 -20.79 -0.16 14.71
N LEU A 41 -19.88 -0.95 14.17
CA LEU A 41 -18.49 -1.02 14.63
C LEU A 41 -17.75 0.27 14.34
N LEU A 42 -17.94 0.87 13.15
CA LEU A 42 -17.32 2.13 12.77
C LEU A 42 -17.73 3.29 13.72
N LYS A 43 -18.99 3.33 14.11
CA LYS A 43 -19.48 4.33 15.08
C LYS A 43 -18.73 4.28 16.40
N HIS A 44 -18.30 3.11 16.89
CA HIS A 44 -17.49 2.99 18.10
C HIS A 44 -16.08 3.59 17.97
N ALA A 45 -15.56 3.71 16.75
CA ALA A 45 -14.28 4.36 16.47
C ALA A 45 -14.43 5.81 15.99
N ASN A 46 -15.62 6.39 16.08
CA ASN A 46 -15.96 7.70 15.51
C ASN A 46 -15.62 7.78 14.01
N LEU A 47 -15.94 6.72 13.28
CA LEU A 47 -15.79 6.61 11.84
C LEU A 47 -17.14 6.43 11.16
N LYS A 48 -17.24 6.89 9.91
CA LYS A 48 -18.37 6.61 9.02
C LYS A 48 -17.84 6.19 7.64
N ILE A 49 -18.66 5.44 6.90
CA ILE A 49 -18.41 5.14 5.49
C ILE A 49 -18.67 6.39 4.69
N SER A 50 -17.69 6.83 3.90
CA SER A 50 -17.83 7.91 2.93
C SER A 50 -18.41 7.38 1.63
N TRP A 51 -17.81 6.29 1.13
CA TRP A 51 -18.28 5.56 -0.04
C TRP A 51 -17.78 4.10 -0.01
N GLU A 52 -18.46 3.26 -0.77
CA GLU A 52 -18.07 1.88 -1.04
C GLU A 52 -18.17 1.60 -2.54
N ASN A 53 -17.30 0.72 -3.03
CA ASN A 53 -17.32 0.24 -4.40
C ASN A 53 -16.92 -1.23 -4.43
N LYS A 54 -17.30 -1.91 -5.52
CA LYS A 54 -16.85 -3.27 -5.81
C LYS A 54 -16.27 -3.32 -7.22
N LEU A 55 -15.02 -3.69 -7.32
CA LEU A 55 -14.32 -3.84 -8.59
C LEU A 55 -14.84 -5.03 -9.38
N PRO A 56 -14.94 -4.94 -10.72
CA PRO A 56 -15.37 -6.01 -11.60
C PRO A 56 -14.22 -6.99 -11.91
N ILE A 57 -13.55 -7.50 -10.86
CA ILE A 57 -12.52 -8.53 -11.01
C ILE A 57 -13.14 -9.92 -11.18
N LYS A 58 -12.46 -10.83 -11.89
CA LYS A 58 -12.91 -12.20 -12.12
C LYS A 58 -12.93 -13.00 -10.82
N LYS A 59 -13.70 -14.08 -10.76
CA LYS A 59 -13.77 -14.95 -9.57
C LYS A 59 -12.43 -15.62 -9.21
N THR A 60 -11.57 -15.85 -10.21
CA THR A 60 -10.23 -16.44 -10.06
C THR A 60 -9.16 -15.40 -9.77
N GLU A 61 -9.51 -14.14 -9.79
CA GLU A 61 -8.63 -13.00 -9.62
C GLU A 61 -8.76 -12.46 -8.20
N ARG A 62 -7.69 -11.98 -7.63
CA ARG A 62 -7.64 -11.39 -6.29
C ARG A 62 -7.02 -10.01 -6.35
N LEU A 63 -7.61 -9.08 -5.63
CA LEU A 63 -6.97 -7.79 -5.37
C LEU A 63 -5.76 -8.03 -4.45
N GLU A 64 -4.63 -7.39 -4.75
CA GLU A 64 -3.41 -7.54 -3.97
C GLU A 64 -2.88 -6.21 -3.43
N GLN A 65 -3.09 -5.13 -4.16
CA GLN A 65 -2.46 -3.85 -3.82
C GLN A 65 -3.45 -2.70 -3.92
N LEU A 66 -3.27 -1.73 -3.04
CA LEU A 66 -4.04 -0.49 -3.00
C LEU A 66 -3.08 0.68 -2.78
N PHE A 67 -3.11 1.69 -3.68
CA PHE A 67 -2.22 2.84 -3.66
C PHE A 67 -2.98 4.15 -3.74
N ILE A 68 -2.45 5.17 -3.09
CA ILE A 68 -2.91 6.54 -3.21
C ILE A 68 -1.87 7.31 -4.01
N LEU A 69 -2.27 7.86 -5.15
CA LEU A 69 -1.44 8.74 -5.96
C LEU A 69 -2.25 9.97 -6.36
N GLY A 70 -1.85 11.14 -5.88
CA GLY A 70 -2.59 12.37 -6.09
C GLY A 70 -4.03 12.30 -5.56
N ASN A 71 -4.99 12.64 -6.41
CA ASN A 71 -6.42 12.61 -6.10
C ASN A 71 -7.11 11.27 -6.43
N ARG A 72 -6.33 10.18 -6.60
CA ARG A 72 -6.83 8.87 -7.02
C ARG A 72 -6.42 7.76 -6.10
N LEU A 73 -7.25 6.73 -6.06
CA LEU A 73 -6.96 5.45 -5.47
C LEU A 73 -6.77 4.43 -6.60
N TYR A 74 -5.65 3.74 -6.60
CA TYR A 74 -5.34 2.67 -7.55
C TYR A 74 -5.39 1.33 -6.84
N ALA A 75 -6.04 0.38 -7.46
CA ALA A 75 -6.18 -0.99 -6.98
C ALA A 75 -5.66 -1.96 -8.05
N ILE A 76 -4.73 -2.85 -7.68
CA ILE A 76 -4.11 -3.78 -8.61
C ILE A 76 -4.38 -5.22 -8.16
N SER A 77 -4.80 -6.06 -9.11
CA SER A 77 -5.00 -7.49 -8.90
C SER A 77 -3.75 -8.31 -9.24
N ASN A 78 -3.75 -9.58 -8.82
CA ASN A 78 -2.72 -10.56 -9.16
C ASN A 78 -2.60 -10.89 -10.67
N GLN A 79 -3.51 -10.40 -11.50
CA GLN A 79 -3.47 -10.51 -12.96
C GLN A 79 -3.28 -9.13 -13.65
N ASN A 80 -2.70 -8.18 -12.92
CA ASN A 80 -2.39 -6.83 -13.40
C ASN A 80 -3.61 -5.99 -13.83
N TYR A 81 -4.84 -6.43 -13.49
CA TYR A 81 -5.99 -5.55 -13.63
C TYR A 81 -5.82 -4.38 -12.67
N THR A 82 -5.74 -3.19 -13.23
CA THR A 82 -5.55 -1.94 -12.49
C THR A 82 -6.81 -1.10 -12.62
N ALA A 83 -7.44 -0.82 -11.50
CA ALA A 83 -8.56 0.12 -11.40
C ALA A 83 -8.08 1.45 -10.82
N SER A 84 -8.51 2.54 -11.41
CA SER A 84 -8.35 3.91 -10.90
C SER A 84 -9.70 4.43 -10.43
N LEU A 85 -9.77 4.86 -9.17
CA LEU A 85 -10.98 5.42 -8.57
C LEU A 85 -10.75 6.87 -8.11
N ASN A 86 -11.79 7.67 -8.22
CA ASN A 86 -11.80 8.99 -7.60
C ASN A 86 -11.84 8.84 -6.08
N ARG A 87 -10.91 9.48 -5.36
CA ARG A 87 -10.79 9.37 -3.89
C ARG A 87 -11.97 9.93 -3.12
N GLU A 88 -12.66 10.92 -3.69
CA GLU A 88 -13.74 11.63 -2.98
C GLU A 88 -15.04 10.83 -2.95
N ASN A 89 -15.38 10.16 -4.07
CA ASN A 89 -16.67 9.52 -4.26
C ASN A 89 -16.61 8.03 -4.64
N GLY A 90 -15.43 7.47 -4.83
CA GLY A 90 -15.24 6.06 -5.19
C GLY A 90 -15.61 5.70 -6.62
N ASN A 91 -15.98 6.66 -7.47
CA ASN A 91 -16.32 6.37 -8.87
C ASN A 91 -15.09 5.85 -9.63
N MET A 92 -15.29 4.76 -10.36
CA MET A 92 -14.24 4.20 -11.20
C MET A 92 -13.99 5.12 -12.40
N ILE A 93 -12.73 5.48 -12.62
CA ILE A 93 -12.28 6.32 -13.74
C ILE A 93 -11.90 5.41 -14.91
N PHE A 94 -11.09 4.39 -14.63
CA PHE A 94 -10.81 3.32 -15.59
C PHE A 94 -10.58 1.98 -14.87
N GLY A 95 -10.68 0.87 -15.63
CA GLY A 95 -10.28 -0.46 -15.19
C GLY A 95 -9.69 -1.21 -16.38
N ARG A 96 -8.38 -1.51 -16.34
CA ARG A 96 -7.64 -2.14 -17.45
C ARG A 96 -6.52 -3.03 -16.95
N VAL A 97 -6.11 -3.99 -17.77
CA VAL A 97 -4.87 -4.75 -17.58
C VAL A 97 -3.72 -3.89 -18.11
N VAL A 98 -2.79 -3.51 -17.23
CA VAL A 98 -1.72 -2.54 -17.55
C VAL A 98 -0.37 -3.20 -17.85
N ALA A 99 -0.23 -4.48 -17.61
CA ALA A 99 0.97 -5.25 -17.92
C ALA A 99 0.59 -6.66 -18.36
N PRO A 100 1.42 -7.37 -19.15
CA PRO A 100 1.20 -8.76 -19.53
C PRO A 100 1.02 -9.67 -18.30
N ASP A 101 0.23 -10.73 -18.48
CA ASP A 101 0.04 -11.75 -17.46
C ASP A 101 1.37 -12.43 -17.10
N GLY A 102 1.58 -12.71 -15.82
CA GLY A 102 2.82 -13.31 -15.32
C GLY A 102 4.00 -12.33 -15.07
N LEU A 103 3.87 -11.04 -15.43
CA LEU A 103 4.85 -10.01 -15.07
C LEU A 103 4.23 -9.09 -14.01
N PRO A 104 4.60 -9.21 -12.73
CA PRO A 104 4.03 -8.38 -11.69
C PRO A 104 4.32 -6.90 -11.94
N VAL A 105 3.33 -6.07 -11.65
CA VAL A 105 3.49 -4.61 -11.65
C VAL A 105 4.21 -4.19 -10.36
N GLU A 106 5.44 -3.74 -10.49
CA GLU A 106 6.24 -3.26 -9.37
C GLU A 106 6.00 -1.77 -9.11
N GLY A 107 4.84 -1.49 -8.52
CA GLY A 107 4.45 -0.16 -8.12
C GLY A 107 3.98 0.74 -9.25
N LEU A 108 3.31 1.79 -8.85
CA LEU A 108 2.87 2.88 -9.71
C LEU A 108 3.48 4.19 -9.21
N LYS A 109 3.87 5.04 -10.14
CA LYS A 109 4.32 6.42 -9.87
C LYS A 109 3.57 7.37 -10.77
N LEU A 110 3.13 8.48 -10.23
CA LEU A 110 2.57 9.58 -10.99
C LEU A 110 3.64 10.65 -11.17
N TYR A 111 3.91 11.03 -12.40
CA TYR A 111 4.77 12.14 -12.75
C TYR A 111 4.01 13.04 -13.72
N ASP A 112 3.73 14.27 -13.31
CA ASP A 112 2.82 15.19 -14.01
C ASP A 112 1.49 14.50 -14.37
N ASP A 113 1.21 14.35 -15.66
CA ASP A 113 0.02 13.70 -16.21
C ASP A 113 0.29 12.28 -16.75
N VAL A 114 1.38 11.64 -16.34
CA VAL A 114 1.74 10.28 -16.77
C VAL A 114 1.84 9.35 -15.57
N LEU A 115 1.11 8.24 -15.63
CA LEU A 115 1.25 7.16 -14.68
C LEU A 115 2.33 6.19 -15.20
N ILE A 116 3.36 5.98 -14.41
CA ILE A 116 4.50 5.12 -14.76
C ILE A 116 4.37 3.81 -14.00
N SER A 117 4.46 2.70 -14.73
CA SER A 117 4.46 1.34 -14.22
C SER A 117 5.73 0.63 -14.67
N ILE A 118 6.25 -0.26 -13.83
CA ILE A 118 7.36 -1.16 -14.14
C ILE A 118 6.85 -2.59 -14.20
N ALA A 119 7.22 -3.31 -15.26
CA ALA A 119 6.95 -4.73 -15.40
C ALA A 119 8.18 -5.44 -15.99
N GLY A 120 8.96 -6.09 -15.14
CA GLY A 120 10.22 -6.75 -15.53
C GLY A 120 11.27 -5.78 -16.09
N THR A 121 11.54 -5.87 -17.40
CA THR A 121 12.47 -4.98 -18.12
C THR A 121 11.79 -3.77 -18.75
N LYS A 122 10.46 -3.62 -18.58
CA LYS A 122 9.69 -2.60 -19.30
C LYS A 122 9.30 -1.43 -18.39
N VAL A 123 9.49 -0.23 -18.92
CA VAL A 123 8.91 1.01 -18.42
C VAL A 123 7.65 1.29 -19.25
N ILE A 124 6.50 1.32 -18.59
CA ILE A 124 5.19 1.51 -19.23
C ILE A 124 4.63 2.87 -18.78
N GLU A 125 4.37 3.75 -19.73
CA GLU A 125 3.73 5.04 -19.52
C GLU A 125 2.24 4.92 -19.87
N ILE A 126 1.38 5.25 -18.92
CA ILE A 126 -0.06 5.04 -18.97
C ILE A 126 -0.76 6.40 -18.84
N ASP A 127 -1.80 6.58 -19.62
CA ASP A 127 -2.70 7.73 -19.46
C ASP A 127 -3.50 7.58 -18.15
N PRO A 128 -3.36 8.49 -17.19
CA PRO A 128 -4.07 8.38 -15.93
C PRO A 128 -5.59 8.58 -16.06
N GLN A 129 -6.11 9.12 -17.17
CA GLN A 129 -7.55 9.35 -17.38
C GLN A 129 -8.24 8.11 -17.96
N SER A 130 -7.61 7.45 -18.94
CA SER A 130 -8.20 6.31 -19.65
C SER A 130 -7.61 4.95 -19.26
N GLY A 131 -6.42 4.93 -18.66
CA GLY A 131 -5.67 3.72 -18.40
C GLY A 131 -5.00 3.14 -19.65
N ASP A 132 -5.04 3.86 -20.78
CA ASP A 132 -4.42 3.41 -22.02
C ASP A 132 -2.89 3.55 -21.94
N GLN A 133 -2.19 2.57 -22.49
CA GLN A 133 -0.74 2.65 -22.62
C GLN A 133 -0.38 3.73 -23.65
N ARG A 134 0.31 4.79 -23.21
CA ARG A 134 0.87 5.83 -24.09
C ARG A 134 2.15 5.38 -24.75
N LYS A 135 3.08 4.81 -23.98
CA LYS A 135 4.39 4.30 -24.43
C LYS A 135 4.77 3.07 -23.61
N ALA A 136 5.57 2.20 -24.20
CA ALA A 136 6.31 1.18 -23.48
C ALA A 136 7.71 1.06 -24.09
N ALA A 137 8.70 0.94 -23.23
CA ALA A 137 10.09 0.76 -23.65
C ALA A 137 10.70 -0.40 -22.88
N ASP A 138 11.35 -1.31 -23.59
CA ASP A 138 12.21 -2.33 -22.99
C ASP A 138 13.60 -1.73 -22.81
N VAL A 139 14.08 -1.70 -21.57
CA VAL A 139 15.37 -1.10 -21.25
C VAL A 139 16.53 -2.11 -21.26
N GLY A 140 16.22 -3.39 -21.51
CA GLY A 140 17.23 -4.45 -21.68
C GLY A 140 17.82 -5.00 -20.38
N PHE A 141 17.37 -4.52 -19.20
CA PHE A 141 17.79 -5.05 -17.91
C PHE A 141 16.60 -5.12 -16.94
N SER A 142 16.66 -6.01 -15.97
CA SER A 142 15.63 -6.12 -14.93
C SER A 142 15.72 -4.96 -13.97
N ILE A 143 14.59 -4.28 -13.73
CA ILE A 143 14.50 -3.14 -12.83
C ILE A 143 14.22 -3.65 -11.41
N ALA A 144 14.96 -3.18 -10.42
CA ALA A 144 14.96 -3.73 -9.06
C ALA A 144 14.10 -2.94 -8.06
N CYS A 145 13.75 -1.68 -8.34
CA CYS A 145 12.85 -0.90 -7.50
C CYS A 145 12.04 0.08 -8.35
N PRO A 146 10.95 0.67 -7.83
CA PRO A 146 10.13 1.60 -8.58
C PRO A 146 10.92 2.73 -9.22
N ALA A 147 10.64 3.04 -10.49
CA ALA A 147 11.31 4.09 -11.25
C ALA A 147 11.17 5.46 -10.57
N ALA A 148 12.23 6.26 -10.68
CA ALA A 148 12.17 7.69 -10.42
C ALA A 148 12.44 8.48 -11.71
N ARG A 149 11.88 9.67 -11.83
CA ARG A 149 12.17 10.56 -12.96
C ARG A 149 12.08 12.03 -12.55
N ASN A 150 12.79 12.85 -13.31
CA ASN A 150 12.56 14.30 -13.39
C ASN A 150 12.10 14.68 -14.80
N SER A 151 12.12 15.96 -15.14
CA SER A 151 11.70 16.44 -16.46
C SER A 151 12.51 15.82 -17.61
N SER A 152 13.79 15.57 -17.42
CA SER A 152 14.75 15.19 -18.46
C SER A 152 15.10 13.70 -18.47
N TYR A 153 15.06 13.02 -17.32
CA TYR A 153 15.63 11.67 -17.18
C TYR A 153 14.77 10.72 -16.35
N PHE A 154 14.85 9.44 -16.70
CA PHE A 154 14.51 8.32 -15.83
C PHE A 154 15.75 7.83 -15.09
N TYR A 155 15.57 7.45 -13.85
CA TYR A 155 16.57 6.84 -12.98
C TYR A 155 16.06 5.47 -12.56
N LEU A 156 16.68 4.43 -13.11
CA LEU A 156 16.25 3.04 -12.94
C LEU A 156 17.35 2.25 -12.23
N SER A 157 16.99 1.60 -11.15
CA SER A 157 17.91 0.67 -10.48
C SER A 157 17.88 -0.67 -11.20
N GLY A 158 19.03 -1.10 -11.72
CA GLY A 158 19.18 -2.40 -12.34
C GLY A 158 19.42 -3.52 -11.32
N ALA A 159 19.00 -4.75 -11.65
CA ALA A 159 19.40 -5.95 -10.92
C ALA A 159 20.92 -6.23 -11.04
N ASP A 160 21.59 -5.57 -11.98
CA ASP A 160 23.05 -5.52 -12.14
C ASP A 160 23.75 -4.59 -11.14
N LYS A 161 23.00 -4.05 -10.14
CA LYS A 161 23.51 -3.19 -9.06
C LYS A 161 24.03 -1.84 -9.55
N ARG A 162 23.42 -1.32 -10.63
CA ARG A 162 23.72 -0.02 -11.19
C ARG A 162 22.49 0.87 -11.19
N LEU A 163 22.71 2.16 -11.07
CA LEU A 163 21.71 3.17 -11.39
C LEU A 163 21.90 3.58 -12.85
N HIS A 164 20.90 3.26 -13.67
CA HIS A 164 20.88 3.62 -15.08
C HIS A 164 20.12 4.93 -15.27
N ILE A 165 20.71 5.86 -16.00
CA ILE A 165 20.11 7.15 -16.31
C ILE A 165 19.76 7.19 -17.78
N LEU A 166 18.46 7.27 -18.08
CA LEU A 166 17.93 7.24 -19.43
C LEU A 166 17.23 8.58 -19.73
N ARG A 167 17.37 9.05 -20.96
CA ARG A 167 16.62 10.22 -21.41
C ARG A 167 15.11 9.95 -21.34
N ALA A 168 14.34 10.89 -20.82
CA ALA A 168 12.89 10.68 -20.59
C ALA A 168 12.11 10.53 -21.90
N GLU A 169 12.55 11.18 -22.98
CA GLU A 169 11.87 11.23 -24.27
C GLU A 169 11.90 9.88 -25.01
N ASP A 170 13.09 9.30 -25.17
CA ASP A 170 13.36 8.13 -26.03
C ASP A 170 13.93 6.92 -25.28
N LYS A 171 14.16 7.04 -23.97
CA LYS A 171 14.75 6.02 -23.09
C LYS A 171 16.17 5.60 -23.49
N VAL A 172 16.87 6.42 -24.26
CA VAL A 172 18.29 6.19 -24.57
C VAL A 172 19.10 6.36 -23.28
N GLN A 173 19.96 5.37 -22.98
CA GLN A 173 20.85 5.43 -21.83
C GLN A 173 21.91 6.52 -22.03
N ILE A 174 22.05 7.43 -21.07
CA ILE A 174 22.99 8.54 -21.10
C ILE A 174 24.27 8.18 -20.33
N PHE A 175 24.12 7.64 -19.14
CA PHE A 175 25.20 7.12 -18.32
C PHE A 175 24.66 6.14 -17.27
N GLU A 176 25.56 5.54 -16.54
CA GLU A 176 25.23 4.69 -15.38
C GLU A 176 26.16 4.99 -14.22
N VAL A 177 25.71 4.66 -13.02
CA VAL A 177 26.49 4.78 -11.78
C VAL A 177 26.57 3.41 -11.12
N ALA A 178 27.78 2.87 -11.01
CA ALA A 178 28.02 1.66 -10.23
C ALA A 178 27.86 1.97 -8.73
N VAL A 179 27.19 1.07 -8.03
CA VAL A 179 27.02 1.16 -6.57
C VAL A 179 28.28 0.64 -5.88
N GLU A 180 28.76 1.39 -4.89
CA GLU A 180 29.86 0.92 -4.03
C GLU A 180 29.44 -0.39 -3.32
N ASN A 181 30.39 -1.29 -3.09
CA ASN A 181 30.17 -2.59 -2.45
C ASN A 181 29.23 -3.55 -3.19
N GLU A 182 29.00 -3.34 -4.49
CA GLU A 182 28.16 -4.22 -5.31
C GLU A 182 26.81 -4.56 -4.67
N SER A 183 26.17 -3.62 -4.01
CA SER A 183 24.90 -3.82 -3.32
C SER A 183 23.70 -3.38 -4.16
N MET A 184 22.53 -3.95 -3.90
CA MET A 184 21.31 -3.56 -4.60
C MET A 184 20.86 -2.16 -4.17
N ILE A 185 20.29 -1.41 -5.13
CA ILE A 185 19.61 -0.14 -4.86
C ILE A 185 18.18 -0.44 -4.40
N THR A 186 17.80 0.08 -3.24
CA THR A 186 16.48 -0.15 -2.63
C THR A 186 15.51 1.00 -2.83
N SER A 187 16.00 2.19 -3.18
CA SER A 187 15.19 3.39 -3.35
C SER A 187 15.88 4.40 -4.24
N VAL A 188 15.11 5.10 -5.06
CA VAL A 188 15.57 6.23 -5.86
C VAL A 188 14.58 7.39 -5.73
N ILE A 189 15.09 8.60 -5.51
CA ILE A 189 14.36 9.87 -5.52
C ILE A 189 15.03 10.77 -6.56
N ALA A 190 14.26 11.33 -7.49
CA ALA A 190 14.72 12.25 -8.49
C ALA A 190 14.09 13.63 -8.30
N GLU A 191 14.95 14.63 -8.25
CA GLU A 191 14.61 16.05 -8.28
C GLU A 191 15.26 16.69 -9.52
N GLU A 192 14.89 17.91 -9.83
CA GLU A 192 15.50 18.61 -10.99
C GLU A 192 16.99 18.95 -10.77
N THR A 193 17.42 19.10 -9.52
CA THR A 193 18.79 19.55 -9.19
C THR A 193 19.66 18.47 -8.56
N PHE A 194 19.09 17.34 -8.12
CA PHE A 194 19.83 16.22 -7.57
C PHE A 194 19.03 14.91 -7.66
N VAL A 195 19.73 13.80 -7.55
CA VAL A 195 19.15 12.47 -7.43
C VAL A 195 19.70 11.82 -6.15
N ILE A 196 18.86 11.10 -5.44
CA ILE A 196 19.27 10.34 -4.25
C ILE A 196 18.93 8.89 -4.47
N PHE A 197 19.85 7.99 -4.18
CA PHE A 197 19.56 6.56 -4.11
C PHE A 197 20.10 5.96 -2.82
N ALA A 198 19.43 4.90 -2.36
CA ALA A 198 19.82 4.14 -1.19
C ALA A 198 20.14 2.70 -1.54
N THR A 199 20.94 2.04 -0.71
CA THR A 199 21.45 0.70 -0.98
C THR A 199 21.23 -0.27 0.19
N GLU A 200 21.26 -1.56 -0.12
CA GLU A 200 21.24 -2.61 0.89
C GLU A 200 22.51 -2.66 1.77
N ALA A 201 23.58 -1.98 1.34
CA ALA A 201 24.79 -1.81 2.14
C ALA A 201 24.68 -0.67 3.15
N GLY A 202 23.62 0.15 3.10
CA GLY A 202 23.40 1.25 4.03
C GLY A 202 23.84 2.62 3.52
N ASN A 203 24.28 2.73 2.27
CA ASN A 203 24.66 4.00 1.69
C ASN A 203 23.42 4.76 1.21
N VAL A 204 23.36 6.05 1.49
CA VAL A 204 22.42 7.02 0.90
C VAL A 204 23.28 8.03 0.14
N VAL A 205 23.20 8.00 -1.17
CA VAL A 205 24.10 8.75 -2.07
C VAL A 205 23.30 9.76 -2.85
N SER A 206 23.79 11.00 -2.90
CA SER A 206 23.26 12.04 -3.79
C SER A 206 24.24 12.31 -4.92
N ILE A 207 23.69 12.38 -6.13
CA ILE A 207 24.44 12.69 -7.36
C ILE A 207 23.80 13.84 -8.13
N MET A 208 24.53 14.41 -9.08
CA MET A 208 23.96 15.33 -10.06
C MET A 208 23.02 14.58 -11.02
N PRO A 209 21.95 15.26 -11.52
CA PRO A 209 20.97 14.59 -12.37
C PRO A 209 21.51 14.16 -13.75
N ASN A 210 22.48 14.90 -14.29
CA ASN A 210 22.94 14.81 -15.67
C ASN A 210 24.38 14.31 -15.82
N MET A 211 25.03 13.93 -14.71
CA MET A 211 26.40 13.39 -14.74
C MET A 211 26.69 12.56 -13.48
N PRO A 212 27.63 11.58 -13.55
CA PRO A 212 27.92 10.68 -12.44
C PRO A 212 28.80 11.34 -11.37
N ARG A 213 28.45 12.57 -10.97
CA ARG A 213 29.16 13.32 -9.94
C ARG A 213 28.42 13.25 -8.62
N ARG A 214 29.06 12.65 -7.59
CA ARG A 214 28.55 12.59 -6.23
C ARG A 214 28.55 13.98 -5.59
N LEU A 215 27.43 14.36 -4.99
CA LEU A 215 27.26 15.57 -4.19
C LEU A 215 27.59 15.29 -2.72
N TRP A 216 27.03 14.25 -2.17
CA TRP A 216 27.28 13.79 -0.80
C TRP A 216 26.91 12.32 -0.65
N GLN A 217 27.36 11.72 0.46
CA GLN A 217 27.01 10.35 0.87
C GLN A 217 26.79 10.30 2.36
N PHE A 218 25.78 9.58 2.81
CA PHE A 218 25.52 9.23 4.21
C PHE A 218 25.58 7.71 4.35
N ASP A 219 26.27 7.22 5.38
CA ASP A 219 26.44 5.80 5.62
C ASP A 219 25.77 5.43 6.94
N ALA A 220 24.72 4.59 6.86
CA ALA A 220 24.12 3.91 7.99
C ALA A 220 24.93 2.62 8.27
N ALA A 221 24.88 2.12 9.49
CA ALA A 221 25.61 0.91 9.86
C ALA A 221 24.95 -0.39 9.35
N GLY A 222 23.78 -0.30 8.76
CA GLY A 222 23.05 -1.44 8.15
C GLY A 222 22.27 -1.01 6.91
N GLY A 223 21.86 -1.98 6.11
CA GLY A 223 21.14 -1.76 4.86
C GLY A 223 19.89 -0.91 5.02
N ILE A 224 19.58 -0.09 4.01
CA ILE A 224 18.37 0.73 4.03
C ILE A 224 17.16 -0.15 3.72
N ALA A 225 16.18 -0.13 4.63
CA ALA A 225 14.99 -0.95 4.59
C ALA A 225 13.85 -0.22 3.88
N GLY A 226 13.68 -0.50 2.60
CA GLY A 226 12.60 0.06 1.79
C GLY A 226 12.84 1.50 1.30
N PRO A 227 11.83 2.13 0.73
CA PRO A 227 11.94 3.46 0.14
C PRO A 227 12.31 4.55 1.16
N ILE A 228 13.17 5.48 0.75
CA ILE A 228 13.38 6.74 1.48
C ILE A 228 12.13 7.62 1.29
N VAL A 229 11.67 8.23 2.37
CA VAL A 229 10.60 9.23 2.35
C VAL A 229 11.22 10.61 2.43
N LYS A 230 10.99 11.43 1.39
CA LYS A 230 11.40 12.84 1.36
C LYS A 230 10.23 13.73 1.74
N ASP A 231 10.45 14.64 2.68
CA ASP A 231 9.49 15.66 3.07
C ASP A 231 10.22 17.00 3.28
N GLY A 232 9.97 17.93 2.37
CA GLY A 232 10.73 19.16 2.28
C GLY A 232 12.23 18.89 2.06
N ILE A 233 13.05 19.40 2.97
CA ILE A 233 14.51 19.18 2.97
C ILE A 233 14.92 17.89 3.69
N SER A 234 14.00 17.20 4.34
CA SER A 234 14.29 16.06 5.20
C SER A 234 14.09 14.74 4.47
N LEU A 235 15.02 13.82 4.71
CA LEU A 235 14.94 12.42 4.30
C LEU A 235 14.71 11.57 5.55
N PHE A 236 13.71 10.70 5.48
CA PHE A 236 13.39 9.73 6.53
C PHE A 236 13.57 8.33 5.99
N PHE A 237 14.31 7.49 6.68
CA PHE A 237 14.50 6.11 6.28
C PHE A 237 14.79 5.19 7.47
N ALA A 238 14.46 3.93 7.29
CA ALA A 238 14.73 2.87 8.25
C ALA A 238 15.95 2.07 7.79
N SER A 239 16.75 1.62 8.74
CA SER A 239 17.93 0.82 8.48
C SER A 239 17.89 -0.50 9.24
N LYS A 240 18.50 -1.53 8.67
CA LYS A 240 18.70 -2.86 9.30
C LYS A 240 19.60 -2.79 10.54
N ASP A 241 20.26 -1.64 10.78
CA ASP A 241 21.00 -1.36 12.02
C ASP A 241 20.09 -0.99 13.21
N THR A 242 18.78 -1.21 13.07
CA THR A 242 17.75 -0.92 14.08
C THR A 242 17.38 0.56 14.25
N ASN A 243 17.90 1.46 13.44
CA ASN A 243 17.61 2.88 13.58
C ASN A 243 16.67 3.41 12.47
N VAL A 244 15.82 4.36 12.88
CA VAL A 244 15.15 5.30 11.99
C VAL A 244 15.98 6.57 11.96
N TYR A 245 16.22 7.09 10.76
CA TYR A 245 17.03 8.28 10.55
C TYR A 245 16.20 9.43 9.99
N ARG A 246 16.51 10.65 10.43
CA ARG A 246 16.22 11.88 9.72
C ARG A 246 17.53 12.55 9.32
N VAL A 247 17.71 12.74 8.02
CA VAL A 247 18.86 13.44 7.43
C VAL A 247 18.33 14.61 6.63
N ASP A 248 18.76 15.82 6.95
CA ASP A 248 18.35 17.02 6.26
C ASP A 248 19.36 17.38 5.16
N ILE A 249 18.85 17.86 4.01
CA ILE A 249 19.63 18.38 2.90
C ILE A 249 19.75 19.90 3.07
N VAL A 250 20.92 20.40 3.27
CA VAL A 250 21.14 21.81 3.65
C VAL A 250 22.21 22.48 2.79
N GLY A 251 22.12 23.80 2.68
CA GLY A 251 23.14 24.66 2.10
C GLY A 251 23.27 24.64 0.58
N LEU A 252 24.15 25.49 0.08
CA LEU A 252 24.65 25.56 -1.28
C LEU A 252 26.16 25.68 -1.20
N PRO A 253 26.94 24.66 -1.66
CA PRO A 253 26.53 23.43 -2.27
C PRO A 253 25.76 22.51 -1.30
N LEU A 254 24.90 21.64 -1.86
CA LEU A 254 24.06 20.72 -1.08
C LEU A 254 24.92 19.80 -0.21
N ARG A 255 24.56 19.70 1.06
CA ARG A 255 25.21 18.85 2.06
C ARG A 255 24.14 18.08 2.83
N LYS A 256 24.55 16.96 3.41
CA LYS A 256 23.75 16.19 4.36
C LYS A 256 24.01 16.68 5.79
N GLN A 257 22.99 16.65 6.63
CA GLN A 257 23.09 16.87 8.07
C GLN A 257 22.22 15.83 8.80
N LEU A 258 22.83 15.03 9.67
CA LEU A 258 22.04 14.16 10.54
C LEU A 258 21.29 15.02 11.55
N ALA A 259 19.96 15.06 11.43
CA ALA A 259 19.11 15.77 12.38
C ALA A 259 18.88 14.94 13.64
N TRP A 260 18.49 13.68 13.47
CA TRP A 260 18.35 12.72 14.57
C TRP A 260 18.39 11.27 14.04
N LYS A 261 18.66 10.34 14.95
CA LYS A 261 18.41 8.91 14.79
C LYS A 261 17.67 8.37 16.01
N PHE A 262 16.75 7.47 15.77
CA PHE A 262 15.97 6.79 16.81
C PHE A 262 16.20 5.30 16.73
N GLN A 263 16.76 4.72 17.81
CA GLN A 263 16.99 3.29 17.91
C GLN A 263 15.71 2.57 18.28
N THR A 264 15.32 1.59 17.48
CA THR A 264 14.18 0.72 17.72
C THR A 264 14.59 -0.57 18.43
N ALA A 265 13.61 -1.34 18.91
CA ALA A 265 13.85 -2.59 19.60
C ALA A 265 14.01 -3.80 18.65
N GLY A 266 14.21 -3.60 17.34
CA GLY A 266 14.35 -4.67 16.36
C GLY A 266 14.85 -4.19 15.00
N VAL A 267 15.30 -5.13 14.18
CA VAL A 267 15.74 -4.88 12.80
C VAL A 267 14.56 -4.40 11.96
N LEU A 268 14.75 -3.35 11.19
CA LEU A 268 13.72 -2.72 10.37
C LEU A 268 13.73 -3.31 8.95
N ASP A 269 12.54 -3.50 8.39
CA ASP A 269 12.30 -4.09 7.06
C ASP A 269 11.36 -3.27 6.18
N LYS A 270 10.82 -2.15 6.71
CA LYS A 270 9.88 -1.28 5.99
C LYS A 270 10.23 0.19 6.17
N ALA A 271 9.91 0.97 5.15
CA ALA A 271 9.97 2.43 5.22
C ALA A 271 9.05 3.00 6.31
N PRO A 272 9.42 4.12 6.96
CA PRO A 272 8.53 4.83 7.85
C PRO A 272 7.37 5.50 7.11
N ARG A 273 6.25 5.74 7.81
CA ARG A 273 5.18 6.63 7.38
C ARG A 273 5.41 7.99 8.01
N VAL A 274 5.52 9.02 7.19
CA VAL A 274 5.85 10.38 7.66
C VAL A 274 4.65 11.28 7.42
N THR A 275 4.11 11.84 8.49
CA THR A 275 3.03 12.82 8.46
C THR A 275 3.55 14.23 8.78
N GLN A 276 2.67 15.18 9.04
CA GLN A 276 3.09 16.55 9.33
C GLN A 276 3.97 16.65 10.59
N ALA A 277 3.64 15.91 11.66
CA ALA A 277 4.30 16.00 12.95
C ALA A 277 4.90 14.68 13.47
N VAL A 278 4.54 13.56 12.90
CA VAL A 278 4.87 12.23 13.44
C VAL A 278 5.49 11.34 12.38
N VAL A 279 6.45 10.53 12.79
CA VAL A 279 7.02 9.43 12.01
C VAL A 279 6.56 8.12 12.63
N TYR A 280 5.87 7.29 11.86
CA TYR A 280 5.38 5.98 12.30
C TYR A 280 6.25 4.89 11.71
N GLN A 281 6.88 4.11 12.56
CA GLN A 281 7.74 3.01 12.15
C GLN A 281 7.16 1.67 12.59
N TYR A 282 6.97 0.79 11.63
CA TYR A 282 6.73 -0.62 11.91
C TYR A 282 8.04 -1.28 12.36
N VAL A 283 8.00 -1.97 13.50
CA VAL A 283 9.13 -2.74 14.05
C VAL A 283 8.73 -4.22 14.12
N PRO A 284 9.38 -5.10 13.36
CA PRO A 284 9.05 -6.54 13.33
C PRO A 284 9.01 -7.16 14.73
N GLY A 285 7.96 -7.93 15.01
CA GLY A 285 7.74 -8.57 16.30
C GLY A 285 7.32 -7.65 17.46
N LYS A 286 7.31 -6.32 17.26
CA LYS A 286 6.94 -5.33 18.29
C LYS A 286 5.65 -4.58 17.93
N GLY A 287 5.54 -4.06 16.74
CA GLY A 287 4.37 -3.29 16.31
C GLY A 287 4.73 -1.98 15.65
N VAL A 288 3.87 -0.96 15.77
CA VAL A 288 4.09 0.39 15.24
C VAL A 288 4.49 1.32 16.37
N THR A 289 5.60 2.03 16.19
CA THR A 289 6.09 3.08 17.10
C THR A 289 5.91 4.44 16.43
N ALA A 290 5.31 5.38 17.14
CA ALA A 290 5.22 6.78 16.76
C ALA A 290 6.39 7.57 17.35
N ILE A 291 7.01 8.40 16.52
CA ILE A 291 8.22 9.17 16.84
C ILE A 291 7.92 10.63 16.50
N ASP A 292 8.25 11.54 17.38
CA ASP A 292 8.18 12.99 17.11
C ASP A 292 9.08 13.33 15.92
N LYS A 293 8.50 13.88 14.86
CA LYS A 293 9.21 14.19 13.62
C LYS A 293 10.31 15.23 13.80
N GLY A 294 10.08 16.20 14.72
CA GLY A 294 11.03 17.27 14.99
C GLY A 294 12.28 16.77 15.71
N GLY A 295 12.10 16.11 16.83
CA GLY A 295 13.17 15.77 17.77
C GLY A 295 13.56 14.30 17.80
N GLY A 296 12.88 13.41 17.11
CA GLY A 296 13.19 11.98 17.11
C GLY A 296 12.88 11.26 18.43
N LYS A 297 12.02 11.82 19.28
CA LYS A 297 11.62 11.22 20.56
C LYS A 297 10.43 10.26 20.36
N PRO A 298 10.39 9.12 21.08
CA PRO A 298 9.22 8.24 21.02
C PRO A 298 8.01 8.93 21.67
N LEU A 299 6.85 8.79 21.02
CA LEU A 299 5.56 9.25 21.53
C LEU A 299 4.79 8.11 22.20
N TRP A 300 4.56 7.05 21.43
CA TRP A 300 3.84 5.86 21.89
C TRP A 300 4.13 4.66 20.96
N SER A 301 3.66 3.47 21.38
CA SER A 301 3.73 2.26 20.56
C SER A 301 2.41 1.48 20.61
N VAL A 302 2.05 0.86 19.50
CA VAL A 302 0.93 -0.10 19.39
C VAL A 302 1.51 -1.50 19.23
N PRO A 303 1.49 -2.36 20.26
CA PRO A 303 1.91 -3.74 20.14
C PRO A 303 1.10 -4.48 19.07
N GLY A 304 1.77 -5.29 18.23
CA GLY A 304 1.12 -6.00 17.13
C GLY A 304 0.67 -5.09 15.97
N GLY A 305 0.86 -3.78 16.03
CA GLY A 305 0.61 -2.86 14.92
C GLY A 305 1.34 -3.29 13.65
N ALA A 306 0.68 -3.18 12.50
CA ALA A 306 1.22 -3.57 11.19
C ALA A 306 1.55 -2.37 10.30
N ASP A 307 0.71 -1.33 10.35
CA ASP A 307 0.91 -0.10 9.57
C ASP A 307 0.00 1.04 10.08
N LEU A 308 0.29 2.27 9.64
CA LEU A 308 -0.59 3.42 9.74
C LEU A 308 -1.57 3.40 8.58
N LEU A 309 -2.87 3.54 8.84
CA LEU A 309 -3.89 3.72 7.81
C LEU A 309 -4.08 5.19 7.46
N ALA A 310 -4.20 6.06 8.46
CA ALA A 310 -4.34 7.50 8.29
C ALA A 310 -4.04 8.24 9.60
N GLU A 311 -3.86 9.56 9.49
CA GLU A 311 -3.83 10.48 10.62
C GLU A 311 -4.91 11.55 10.46
N ALA A 312 -5.64 11.86 11.52
CA ALA A 312 -6.66 12.90 11.52
C ALA A 312 -6.50 13.81 12.73
N LYS A 313 -6.04 15.02 12.52
CA LYS A 313 -5.69 15.94 13.61
C LYS A 313 -4.70 15.26 14.58
N ASP A 314 -5.13 15.03 15.81
CA ASP A 314 -4.31 14.42 16.86
C ASP A 314 -4.50 12.89 16.98
N LYS A 315 -5.18 12.25 16.02
CA LYS A 315 -5.50 10.82 16.10
C LYS A 315 -4.80 10.04 14.99
N ALA A 316 -4.13 8.96 15.37
CA ALA A 316 -3.54 8.01 14.45
C ALA A 316 -4.38 6.72 14.40
N TYR A 317 -4.67 6.26 13.19
CA TYR A 317 -5.41 5.03 12.90
C TYR A 317 -4.42 3.95 12.48
N VAL A 318 -4.14 3.02 13.40
CA VAL A 318 -3.16 1.93 13.21
C VAL A 318 -3.89 0.62 13.03
N ILE A 319 -3.60 -0.10 11.95
CA ILE A 319 -4.05 -1.48 11.76
C ILE A 319 -3.05 -2.43 12.42
N THR A 320 -3.55 -3.46 13.10
CA THR A 320 -2.73 -4.51 13.69
C THR A 320 -2.68 -5.75 12.81
N LYS A 321 -1.78 -6.68 13.09
CA LYS A 321 -1.65 -7.95 12.35
C LYS A 321 -2.88 -8.85 12.45
N ASP A 322 -3.60 -8.77 13.57
CA ASP A 322 -4.87 -9.47 13.79
C ASP A 322 -6.07 -8.71 13.22
N ARG A 323 -5.83 -7.72 12.35
CA ARG A 323 -6.86 -6.91 11.69
C ARG A 323 -7.74 -6.13 12.66
N THR A 324 -7.17 -5.65 13.74
CA THR A 324 -7.84 -4.71 14.65
C THR A 324 -7.38 -3.29 14.32
N LEU A 325 -8.34 -2.39 14.11
CA LEU A 325 -8.06 -0.96 14.07
C LEU A 325 -7.87 -0.45 15.49
N VAL A 326 -6.74 0.16 15.77
CA VAL A 326 -6.43 0.86 17.01
C VAL A 326 -6.34 2.35 16.73
N VAL A 327 -7.08 3.15 17.47
CA VAL A 327 -7.04 4.62 17.36
C VAL A 327 -6.26 5.16 18.56
N MET A 328 -5.16 5.86 18.26
CA MET A 328 -4.28 6.48 19.25
C MET A 328 -4.45 8.00 19.25
N ASP A 329 -4.36 8.59 20.44
CA ASP A 329 -4.23 10.05 20.64
C ASP A 329 -2.72 10.39 20.61
N ASN A 330 -2.29 11.18 19.63
CA ASN A 330 -0.87 11.54 19.45
C ASN A 330 -0.36 12.50 20.53
N ILE A 331 -1.26 13.31 21.14
CA ILE A 331 -0.90 14.29 22.19
C ILE A 331 -0.83 13.59 23.54
N LYS A 332 -1.88 12.83 23.90
CA LYS A 332 -2.00 12.18 25.21
C LYS A 332 -1.31 10.83 25.28
N ALA A 333 -0.75 10.36 24.16
CA ALA A 333 -0.06 9.07 24.03
C ALA A 333 -0.89 7.87 24.54
N LYS A 334 -2.21 7.87 24.31
CA LYS A 334 -3.11 6.82 24.79
C LYS A 334 -4.03 6.26 23.71
N LYS A 335 -4.38 4.99 23.88
CA LYS A 335 -5.39 4.34 23.05
C LYS A 335 -6.78 4.91 23.38
N LEU A 336 -7.51 5.32 22.33
CA LEU A 336 -8.88 5.81 22.42
C LEU A 336 -9.88 4.70 22.15
N TYR A 337 -9.72 3.98 21.03
CA TYR A 337 -10.67 2.98 20.54
C TYR A 337 -9.93 1.76 19.97
N SER A 338 -10.66 0.67 19.88
CA SER A 338 -10.22 -0.54 19.22
C SER A 338 -11.43 -1.21 18.55
N VAL A 339 -11.33 -1.51 17.25
CA VAL A 339 -12.44 -2.03 16.43
C VAL A 339 -11.94 -3.14 15.53
N ASN A 340 -12.73 -4.22 15.44
CA ASN A 340 -12.40 -5.37 14.59
C ASN A 340 -12.63 -5.06 13.10
N PHE A 341 -11.59 -5.23 12.28
CA PHE A 341 -11.56 -5.10 10.83
C PHE A 341 -11.32 -6.44 10.14
N ALA A 342 -11.84 -7.52 10.67
CA ALA A 342 -11.53 -8.90 10.25
C ALA A 342 -11.70 -9.18 8.75
N GLU A 343 -12.65 -8.52 8.08
CA GLU A 343 -12.88 -8.68 6.63
C GLU A 343 -11.89 -7.88 5.77
N VAL A 344 -11.14 -6.97 6.37
CA VAL A 344 -10.15 -6.16 5.67
C VAL A 344 -8.86 -6.94 5.52
N SER A 345 -8.43 -7.17 4.28
CA SER A 345 -7.15 -7.83 3.98
C SER A 345 -6.14 -6.91 3.30
N ILE A 346 -6.61 -5.81 2.70
CA ILE A 346 -5.80 -4.87 1.92
C ILE A 346 -6.15 -3.45 2.36
N TYR A 347 -5.16 -2.59 2.40
CA TYR A 347 -5.34 -1.18 2.75
C TYR A 347 -4.29 -0.30 2.05
N ALA A 348 -4.59 0.98 1.91
CA ALA A 348 -3.60 1.97 1.52
C ALA A 348 -3.24 2.85 2.72
N ALA A 349 -1.94 2.97 3.02
CA ALA A 349 -1.48 3.96 3.99
C ALA A 349 -1.69 5.37 3.41
N ASN A 350 -2.39 6.21 4.14
CA ASN A 350 -2.73 7.57 3.74
C ASN A 350 -2.09 8.58 4.68
N ILE A 351 -1.11 9.31 4.17
CA ILE A 351 -0.40 10.38 4.89
C ILE A 351 -0.81 11.78 4.42
N VAL A 352 -1.76 11.87 3.48
CA VAL A 352 -2.15 13.12 2.82
C VAL A 352 -3.36 13.77 3.50
N ASP A 353 -4.33 12.95 3.86
CA ASP A 353 -5.55 13.38 4.53
C ASP A 353 -6.04 12.34 5.56
N SER A 354 -7.18 12.60 6.19
CA SER A 354 -7.73 11.74 7.26
C SER A 354 -8.53 10.54 6.77
N LYS A 355 -8.65 10.30 5.46
CA LYS A 355 -9.46 9.21 4.91
C LYS A 355 -8.73 7.87 5.02
N ILE A 356 -9.45 6.83 5.37
CA ILE A 356 -8.96 5.47 5.49
C ILE A 356 -9.49 4.65 4.31
N TYR A 357 -8.60 4.06 3.53
CA TYR A 357 -8.95 3.23 2.39
C TYR A 357 -8.64 1.78 2.70
N ILE A 358 -9.67 0.95 2.67
CA ILE A 358 -9.62 -0.48 2.99
C ILE A 358 -10.27 -1.30 1.89
N ALA A 359 -9.82 -2.55 1.75
CA ALA A 359 -10.35 -3.47 0.76
C ALA A 359 -10.26 -4.92 1.23
N ASP A 360 -10.92 -5.82 0.48
CA ASP A 360 -10.71 -7.25 0.54
C ASP A 360 -10.17 -7.81 -0.79
N GLU A 361 -9.72 -9.04 -0.76
CA GLU A 361 -9.22 -9.75 -1.94
C GLU A 361 -10.27 -9.93 -3.05
N ARG A 362 -11.56 -9.80 -2.73
CA ARG A 362 -12.67 -9.92 -3.67
C ARG A 362 -13.00 -8.62 -4.40
N GLY A 363 -12.21 -7.56 -4.18
CA GLY A 363 -12.37 -6.27 -4.81
C GLY A 363 -13.45 -5.37 -4.19
N ARG A 364 -13.96 -5.66 -2.97
CA ARG A 364 -14.73 -4.68 -2.23
C ARG A 364 -13.78 -3.62 -1.68
N ILE A 365 -14.08 -2.37 -1.90
CA ILE A 365 -13.27 -1.24 -1.43
C ILE A 365 -14.18 -0.27 -0.68
N ALA A 366 -13.70 0.26 0.41
CA ALA A 366 -14.40 1.30 1.17
C ALA A 366 -13.46 2.44 1.56
N CYS A 367 -14.00 3.64 1.54
CA CYS A 367 -13.41 4.82 2.13
C CYS A 367 -14.14 5.15 3.42
N LEU A 368 -13.39 5.21 4.51
CA LEU A 368 -13.88 5.63 5.81
C LEU A 368 -13.34 7.02 6.14
N GLN A 369 -14.13 7.80 6.87
CA GLN A 369 -13.68 9.10 7.36
C GLN A 369 -14.08 9.30 8.81
N PRO A 370 -13.29 10.05 9.59
CA PRO A 370 -13.65 10.45 10.94
C PRO A 370 -14.96 11.23 10.96
N VAL A 371 -15.77 11.00 11.99
CA VAL A 371 -16.91 11.85 12.32
C VAL A 371 -16.36 13.00 13.15
N GLU A 372 -16.61 14.22 12.71
CA GLU A 372 -16.22 15.46 13.40
C GLU A 372 -17.00 15.68 14.69
#